data_2b9eae618e26e62936dba420c589f88f
#
_entry.id   2b9eae618e26e62936dba420c589f88f
#
_cell.length_a   1.000
_cell.length_b   1.000
_cell.length_c   1.000
_cell.angle_alpha   90.00
_cell.angle_beta   90.00
_cell.angle_gamma   90.00
#
_symmetry.space_group_name_H-M   'P 1'
#
loop_
_entity.id
_entity.type
_entity.pdbx_description
1 polymer ?
#
loop_
_entity_poly.entity_id
_entity_poly.type
_entity_poly.pdbx_seq_one_letter_code
_entity_poly.pdbx_strand_id
1 'polypeptide(L)'
;YEDMPGFSEGDIFENNDPHYGGIHAPDFDTAMPIFHEGRLIAWASCVTHVSDSGSVTPGSVGFLNPDCYSDGVPISMEKVGENDAYYPWYDMRIRSRTRTPDFVLGDAKGRLAGCITMRERLMDVIDKYGIDFYLDATHEFVEDSRRYAVGRVKTQTVPGRMRKSQFKDLAMKDKNVILGKQDVDCLMALPMELEIDADADIRFSLR
;
A
#
# COMPACT_ATOMS: atom_id res chain seq x y z
N TYR A 1 5.16 9.62 11.04
CA TYR A 1 6.24 10.23 10.22
C TYR A 1 6.92 11.42 10.92
N GLU A 2 6.25 12.07 11.89
CA GLU A 2 6.84 13.18 12.65
C GLU A 2 8.08 12.78 13.46
N ASP A 3 8.19 11.48 13.82
CA ASP A 3 9.30 10.92 14.59
C ASP A 3 10.37 10.24 13.73
N MET A 4 10.22 10.22 12.39
CA MET A 4 11.21 9.62 11.50
C MET A 4 12.34 10.59 11.20
N PRO A 5 13.61 10.13 11.14
CA PRO A 5 14.69 10.96 10.63
C PRO A 5 14.33 11.45 9.22
N GLY A 6 14.71 12.68 8.90
CA GLY A 6 14.42 13.29 7.60
C GLY A 6 14.85 12.36 6.44
N PHE A 7 14.20 12.52 5.29
CA PHE A 7 14.56 11.77 4.09
C PHE A 7 15.43 12.62 3.18
N SER A 8 16.24 11.94 2.39
CA SER A 8 17.13 12.54 1.41
C SER A 8 16.86 11.94 0.03
N GLU A 9 17.31 12.63 -1.00
CA GLU A 9 17.31 12.08 -2.35
C GLU A 9 18.11 10.78 -2.41
N GLY A 10 17.57 9.77 -3.10
CA GLY A 10 18.19 8.45 -3.20
C GLY A 10 17.90 7.51 -2.02
N ASP A 11 17.18 7.96 -1.01
CA ASP A 11 16.71 7.09 0.07
C ASP A 11 15.68 6.08 -0.45
N ILE A 12 15.75 4.85 0.07
CA ILE A 12 14.86 3.75 -0.30
C ILE A 12 14.15 3.27 0.96
N PHE A 13 12.83 3.26 0.89
CA PHE A 13 11.97 2.72 1.95
C PHE A 13 11.24 1.49 1.45
N GLU A 14 10.93 0.57 2.35
CA GLU A 14 10.14 -0.60 2.04
C GLU A 14 9.07 -0.83 3.11
N ASN A 15 7.90 -1.29 2.65
CA ASN A 15 6.75 -1.61 3.48
C ASN A 15 6.03 -2.83 2.95
N ASN A 16 5.62 -3.73 3.84
CA ASN A 16 4.65 -4.78 3.54
C ASN A 16 3.68 -5.01 4.71
N ASP A 17 3.70 -4.10 5.69
CA ASP A 17 2.90 -4.24 6.90
C ASP A 17 1.50 -3.64 6.70
N PRO A 18 0.42 -4.44 6.82
CA PRO A 18 -0.95 -3.96 6.70
C PRO A 18 -1.32 -2.88 7.73
N HIS A 19 -0.67 -2.85 8.89
CA HIS A 19 -0.91 -1.81 9.91
C HIS A 19 -0.35 -0.45 9.49
N TYR A 20 0.57 -0.42 8.54
CA TYR A 20 1.22 0.79 8.01
C TYR A 20 0.93 1.03 6.52
N GLY A 21 -0.22 0.56 6.05
CA GLY A 21 -0.71 0.84 4.69
C GLY A 21 -0.38 -0.21 3.64
N GLY A 22 0.31 -1.29 4.00
CA GLY A 22 0.46 -2.46 3.15
C GLY A 22 -0.87 -3.17 2.90
N ILE A 23 -1.01 -3.89 1.79
CA ILE A 23 -2.23 -4.65 1.49
C ILE A 23 -2.21 -5.97 2.28
N HIS A 24 -1.14 -6.73 2.15
CA HIS A 24 -0.84 -7.95 2.92
C HIS A 24 0.65 -8.27 2.84
N ALA A 25 1.14 -9.12 3.75
CA ALA A 25 2.57 -9.39 3.92
C ALA A 25 3.35 -9.78 2.64
N PRO A 26 2.77 -10.49 1.64
CA PRO A 26 3.47 -10.74 0.38
C PRO A 26 3.59 -9.55 -0.57
N ASP A 27 2.85 -8.47 -0.38
CA ASP A 27 2.94 -7.28 -1.23
C ASP A 27 4.01 -6.33 -0.68
N PHE A 28 5.19 -6.42 -1.25
CA PHE A 28 6.30 -5.53 -0.90
C PHE A 28 6.20 -4.25 -1.72
N ASP A 29 6.15 -3.13 -1.03
CA ASP A 29 6.12 -1.78 -1.58
C ASP A 29 7.47 -1.11 -1.36
N THR A 30 8.13 -0.70 -2.44
CA THR A 30 9.34 0.12 -2.39
C THR A 30 8.95 1.55 -2.71
N ALA A 31 9.30 2.49 -1.82
CA ALA A 31 9.03 3.91 -1.99
C ALA A 31 10.33 4.73 -1.96
N MET A 32 10.41 5.74 -2.83
CA MET A 32 11.54 6.67 -2.92
C MET A 32 11.04 8.12 -2.97
N PRO A 33 11.59 9.04 -2.17
CA PRO A 33 11.26 10.45 -2.26
C PRO A 33 11.87 11.06 -3.53
N ILE A 34 11.12 11.97 -4.16
CA ILE A 34 11.57 12.73 -5.33
C ILE A 34 11.72 14.19 -4.91
N PHE A 35 12.92 14.72 -5.10
CA PHE A 35 13.25 16.12 -4.78
C PHE A 35 13.49 16.91 -6.05
N HIS A 36 13.13 18.19 -6.02
CA HIS A 36 13.52 19.19 -6.98
C HIS A 36 14.03 20.42 -6.22
N GLU A 37 15.25 20.86 -6.51
CA GLU A 37 15.92 21.99 -5.84
C GLU A 37 15.88 21.90 -4.30
N GLY A 38 16.05 20.70 -3.76
CA GLY A 38 16.05 20.43 -2.32
C GLY A 38 14.65 20.39 -1.65
N ARG A 39 13.58 20.54 -2.43
CA ARG A 39 12.20 20.42 -1.96
C ARG A 39 11.63 19.07 -2.35
N LEU A 40 11.03 18.35 -1.41
CA LEU A 40 10.25 17.15 -1.68
C LEU A 40 9.01 17.51 -2.51
N ILE A 41 8.88 16.91 -3.70
CA ILE A 41 7.78 17.21 -4.64
C ILE A 41 6.87 16.01 -4.90
N ALA A 42 7.38 14.79 -4.71
CA ALA A 42 6.63 13.56 -4.95
C ALA A 42 7.27 12.37 -4.25
N TRP A 43 6.58 11.24 -4.29
CA TRP A 43 7.08 9.92 -3.97
C TRP A 43 6.86 8.99 -5.15
N ALA A 44 7.88 8.24 -5.54
CA ALA A 44 7.72 7.09 -6.42
C ALA A 44 7.47 5.85 -5.58
N SER A 45 6.51 5.02 -5.97
CA SER A 45 6.22 3.76 -5.30
C SER A 45 5.96 2.66 -6.30
N CYS A 46 6.51 1.47 -6.03
CA CYS A 46 6.30 0.25 -6.79
C CYS A 46 5.98 -0.90 -5.85
N VAL A 47 4.90 -1.60 -6.14
CA VAL A 47 4.47 -2.79 -5.39
C VAL A 47 4.64 -4.05 -6.24
N THR A 48 5.13 -5.12 -5.65
CA THR A 48 5.09 -6.45 -6.24
C THR A 48 4.65 -7.49 -5.22
N HIS A 49 3.81 -8.42 -5.65
CA HIS A 49 3.51 -9.61 -4.87
C HIS A 49 4.68 -10.59 -4.97
N VAL A 50 5.42 -10.78 -3.88
CA VAL A 50 6.59 -11.66 -3.87
C VAL A 50 6.20 -13.13 -3.73
N SER A 51 7.06 -14.01 -4.21
CA SER A 51 6.83 -15.45 -4.19
C SER A 51 6.84 -16.08 -2.79
N ASP A 52 7.51 -15.47 -1.83
CA ASP A 52 7.58 -15.91 -0.43
C ASP A 52 8.00 -14.73 0.47
N SER A 53 7.16 -14.36 1.42
CA SER A 53 7.45 -13.33 2.45
C SER A 53 8.06 -13.90 3.74
N GLY A 54 8.35 -15.21 3.77
CA GLY A 54 8.86 -15.87 4.98
C GLY A 54 7.77 -16.35 5.94
N SER A 55 6.54 -16.50 5.47
CA SER A 55 5.41 -17.06 6.21
C SER A 55 5.68 -18.49 6.66
N VAL A 56 4.98 -18.98 7.68
CA VAL A 56 5.00 -20.39 8.08
C VAL A 56 4.50 -21.32 6.97
N THR A 57 3.64 -20.79 6.09
CA THR A 57 3.15 -21.51 4.91
C THR A 57 3.98 -21.14 3.68
N PRO A 58 4.58 -22.11 2.96
CA PRO A 58 5.30 -21.83 1.73
C PRO A 58 4.43 -21.07 0.70
N GLY A 59 4.99 -20.05 0.06
CA GLY A 59 4.25 -19.19 -0.87
C GLY A 59 3.42 -18.11 -0.17
N SER A 60 3.52 -18.00 1.14
CA SER A 60 2.96 -16.91 1.97
C SER A 60 1.45 -16.70 1.93
N VAL A 61 0.69 -17.55 1.25
CA VAL A 61 -0.79 -17.55 1.27
C VAL A 61 -1.27 -18.59 2.26
N GLY A 62 -1.22 -18.22 3.54
CA GLY A 62 -1.50 -19.12 4.65
C GLY A 62 -2.94 -19.06 5.15
N PHE A 63 -3.88 -19.70 4.45
CA PHE A 63 -5.27 -19.81 4.95
C PHE A 63 -5.40 -20.51 6.31
N LEU A 64 -4.35 -21.14 6.78
CA LEU A 64 -4.29 -21.85 8.06
C LEU A 64 -3.33 -21.21 9.06
N ASN A 65 -2.82 -20.01 8.75
CA ASN A 65 -1.97 -19.29 9.68
C ASN A 65 -2.76 -18.93 10.94
N PRO A 66 -2.21 -19.17 12.13
CA PRO A 66 -2.93 -18.94 13.38
C PRO A 66 -3.12 -17.45 13.70
N ASP A 67 -2.22 -16.60 13.21
CA ASP A 67 -2.21 -15.17 13.49
C ASP A 67 -1.39 -14.39 12.43
N CYS A 68 -1.39 -13.07 12.51
CA CYS A 68 -0.67 -12.21 11.56
C CYS A 68 0.86 -12.35 11.67
N TYR A 69 1.39 -12.81 12.79
CA TYR A 69 2.85 -13.03 12.94
C TYR A 69 3.34 -14.24 12.14
N SER A 70 2.41 -15.06 11.71
CA SER A 70 2.67 -16.23 10.87
C SER A 70 2.66 -15.92 9.37
N ASP A 71 2.29 -14.69 8.97
CA ASP A 71 2.13 -14.29 7.56
C ASP A 71 3.44 -13.87 6.87
N GLY A 72 4.52 -13.83 7.62
CA GLY A 72 5.84 -13.47 7.13
C GLY A 72 6.52 -12.39 7.96
N VAL A 73 7.62 -11.86 7.44
CA VAL A 73 8.39 -10.83 8.14
C VAL A 73 7.79 -9.46 7.83
N PRO A 74 7.22 -8.76 8.81
CA PRO A 74 6.72 -7.42 8.58
C PRO A 74 7.89 -6.44 8.39
N ILE A 75 7.72 -5.53 7.45
CA ILE A 75 8.58 -4.38 7.20
C ILE A 75 7.66 -3.16 7.25
N SER A 76 7.82 -2.33 8.29
CA SER A 76 6.90 -1.24 8.58
C SER A 76 7.50 0.09 8.14
N MET A 77 7.53 0.36 6.83
CA MET A 77 8.11 1.55 6.22
C MET A 77 9.54 1.82 6.71
N GLU A 78 10.41 0.82 6.61
CA GLU A 78 11.79 0.91 7.02
C GLU A 78 12.68 1.50 5.91
N LYS A 79 13.66 2.33 6.27
CA LYS A 79 14.71 2.75 5.35
C LYS A 79 15.64 1.57 5.09
N VAL A 80 15.63 1.06 3.86
CA VAL A 80 16.36 -0.15 3.43
C VAL A 80 17.52 0.14 2.49
N GLY A 81 17.74 1.41 2.14
CA GLY A 81 18.84 1.83 1.26
C GLY A 81 18.99 3.34 1.18
N GLU A 82 20.05 3.76 0.53
CA GLU A 82 20.38 5.15 0.23
C GLU A 82 21.24 5.25 -1.03
N ASN A 83 21.31 6.44 -1.63
CA ASN A 83 22.05 6.65 -2.86
C ASN A 83 21.67 5.68 -3.97
N ASP A 84 20.37 5.41 -4.10
CA ASP A 84 19.78 4.48 -5.09
C ASP A 84 20.28 3.03 -4.95
N ALA A 85 20.74 2.62 -3.79
CA ALA A 85 21.24 1.28 -3.53
C ALA A 85 20.73 0.72 -2.20
N TYR A 86 20.31 -0.54 -2.21
CA TYR A 86 19.95 -1.24 -0.98
C TYR A 86 21.16 -1.42 -0.07
N TYR A 87 20.94 -1.35 1.23
CA TYR A 87 21.95 -1.70 2.22
C TYR A 87 22.35 -3.18 2.12
N PRO A 88 23.62 -3.55 2.38
CA PRO A 88 24.05 -4.95 2.36
C PRO A 88 23.27 -5.86 3.30
N TRP A 89 22.80 -5.34 4.44
CA TRP A 89 22.00 -6.11 5.38
C TRP A 89 20.60 -6.47 4.84
N TYR A 90 20.07 -5.68 3.90
CA TYR A 90 18.80 -5.99 3.25
C TYR A 90 18.87 -7.30 2.45
N ASP A 91 19.93 -7.49 1.65
CA ASP A 91 20.16 -8.75 0.94
C ASP A 91 20.25 -9.94 1.91
N MET A 92 21.02 -9.79 2.99
CA MET A 92 21.16 -10.84 4.02
C MET A 92 19.81 -11.14 4.70
N ARG A 93 19.01 -10.10 5.00
CA ARG A 93 17.68 -10.24 5.59
C ARG A 93 16.78 -11.08 4.70
N ILE A 94 16.67 -10.74 3.41
CA ILE A 94 15.86 -11.50 2.46
C ILE A 94 16.34 -12.94 2.33
N ARG A 95 17.65 -13.17 2.17
CA ARG A 95 18.22 -14.53 2.06
C ARG A 95 17.98 -15.39 3.30
N SER A 96 17.95 -14.80 4.46
CA SER A 96 17.75 -15.55 5.71
C SER A 96 16.26 -15.77 6.06
N ARG A 97 15.34 -15.08 5.41
CA ARG A 97 13.93 -15.05 5.81
C ARG A 97 12.97 -15.64 4.79
N THR A 98 13.36 -15.75 3.53
CA THR A 98 12.50 -16.27 2.45
C THR A 98 13.07 -17.56 1.87
N ARG A 99 12.22 -18.43 1.33
CA ARG A 99 12.62 -19.71 0.69
C ARG A 99 13.08 -19.52 -0.74
N THR A 100 12.71 -18.39 -1.36
CA THR A 100 13.00 -18.06 -2.75
C THR A 100 13.74 -16.72 -2.85
N PRO A 101 14.89 -16.55 -2.16
CA PRO A 101 15.53 -15.25 -2.00
C PRO A 101 15.95 -14.60 -3.32
N ASP A 102 16.39 -15.37 -4.30
CA ASP A 102 16.82 -14.80 -5.58
C ASP A 102 15.66 -14.20 -6.39
N PHE A 103 14.44 -14.77 -6.27
CA PHE A 103 13.24 -14.19 -6.87
C PHE A 103 12.84 -12.91 -6.14
N VAL A 104 12.74 -12.95 -4.81
CA VAL A 104 12.37 -11.79 -3.99
C VAL A 104 13.37 -10.62 -4.16
N LEU A 105 14.67 -10.92 -4.25
CA LEU A 105 15.69 -9.90 -4.54
C LEU A 105 15.61 -9.40 -5.99
N GLY A 106 15.22 -10.26 -6.92
CA GLY A 106 14.92 -9.87 -8.31
C GLY A 106 13.75 -8.87 -8.36
N ASP A 107 12.68 -9.16 -7.64
CA ASP A 107 11.52 -8.27 -7.52
C ASP A 107 11.91 -6.93 -6.84
N ALA A 108 12.72 -6.98 -5.78
CA ALA A 108 13.22 -5.77 -5.12
C ALA A 108 14.00 -4.86 -6.09
N LYS A 109 14.89 -5.44 -6.90
CA LYS A 109 15.62 -4.69 -7.94
C LYS A 109 14.68 -4.13 -9.01
N GLY A 110 13.65 -4.89 -9.38
CA GLY A 110 12.62 -4.45 -10.32
C GLY A 110 11.83 -3.26 -9.77
N ARG A 111 11.39 -3.29 -8.49
CA ARG A 111 10.72 -2.18 -7.83
C ARG A 111 11.60 -0.94 -7.77
N LEU A 112 12.87 -1.10 -7.36
CA LEU A 112 13.83 0.01 -7.32
C LEU A 112 14.03 0.64 -8.70
N ALA A 113 14.24 -0.17 -9.73
CA ALA A 113 14.36 0.31 -11.11
C ALA A 113 13.11 1.04 -11.58
N GLY A 114 11.92 0.56 -11.20
CA GLY A 114 10.65 1.23 -11.45
C GLY A 114 10.58 2.61 -10.80
N CYS A 115 10.95 2.72 -9.52
CA CYS A 115 10.98 3.99 -8.79
C CYS A 115 11.98 4.99 -9.42
N ILE A 116 13.18 4.53 -9.77
CA ILE A 116 14.19 5.36 -10.45
C ILE A 116 13.65 5.85 -11.80
N THR A 117 13.06 4.96 -12.60
CA THR A 117 12.47 5.33 -13.89
C THR A 117 11.34 6.36 -13.73
N MET A 118 10.49 6.21 -12.72
CA MET A 118 9.44 7.20 -12.44
C MET A 118 10.04 8.56 -12.08
N ARG A 119 11.08 8.59 -11.23
CA ARG A 119 11.80 9.83 -10.89
C ARG A 119 12.38 10.49 -12.14
N GLU A 120 13.10 9.74 -12.97
CA GLU A 120 13.69 10.26 -14.20
C GLU A 120 12.63 10.84 -15.14
N ARG A 121 11.51 10.12 -15.35
CA ARG A 121 10.43 10.60 -16.21
C ARG A 121 9.73 11.82 -15.66
N LEU A 122 9.58 11.92 -14.35
CA LEU A 122 9.05 13.11 -13.72
C LEU A 122 9.97 14.31 -13.91
N MET A 123 11.28 14.10 -13.73
CA MET A 123 12.28 15.16 -13.98
C MET A 123 12.28 15.62 -15.44
N ASP A 124 12.18 14.69 -16.41
CA ASP A 124 12.03 15.04 -17.84
C ASP A 124 10.81 15.98 -18.08
N VAL A 125 9.70 15.74 -17.37
CA VAL A 125 8.51 16.60 -17.46
C VAL A 125 8.77 17.98 -16.86
N ILE A 126 9.40 18.02 -15.68
CA ILE A 126 9.73 19.28 -14.99
C ILE A 126 10.74 20.09 -15.80
N ASP A 127 11.76 19.47 -16.34
CA ASP A 127 12.76 20.13 -17.18
C ASP A 127 12.15 20.73 -18.45
N LYS A 128 11.15 20.07 -19.01
CA LYS A 128 10.48 20.51 -20.24
C LYS A 128 9.44 21.60 -20.00
N TYR A 129 8.68 21.52 -18.93
CA TYR A 129 7.49 22.37 -18.74
C TYR A 129 7.61 23.27 -17.49
N GLY A 130 8.58 23.04 -16.63
CA GLY A 130 8.76 23.73 -15.37
C GLY A 130 8.02 23.09 -14.19
N ILE A 131 8.52 23.36 -12.99
CA ILE A 131 7.97 22.82 -11.73
C ILE A 131 6.55 23.34 -11.46
N ASP A 132 6.30 24.61 -11.74
CA ASP A 132 4.97 25.21 -11.52
C ASP A 132 3.92 24.52 -12.38
N PHE A 133 4.24 24.25 -13.66
CA PHE A 133 3.36 23.48 -14.52
C PHE A 133 3.03 22.10 -13.94
N TYR A 134 4.04 21.39 -13.43
CA TYR A 134 3.82 20.07 -12.81
C TYR A 134 2.89 20.14 -11.60
N LEU A 135 3.11 21.11 -10.71
CA LEU A 135 2.31 21.28 -9.49
C LEU A 135 0.86 21.66 -9.83
N ASP A 136 0.68 22.60 -10.77
CA ASP A 136 -0.64 23.02 -11.23
C ASP A 136 -1.38 21.87 -11.93
N ALA A 137 -0.70 21.14 -12.83
CA ALA A 137 -1.27 19.98 -13.52
C ALA A 137 -1.68 18.88 -12.53
N THR A 138 -0.88 18.62 -11.52
CA THR A 138 -1.21 17.63 -10.48
C THR A 138 -2.47 18.02 -9.72
N HIS A 139 -2.59 19.30 -9.35
CA HIS A 139 -3.80 19.84 -8.71
C HIS A 139 -5.02 19.73 -9.62
N GLU A 140 -4.88 20.11 -10.89
CA GLU A 140 -5.97 20.01 -11.89
C GLU A 140 -6.44 18.56 -12.10
N PHE A 141 -5.52 17.60 -12.18
CA PHE A 141 -5.89 16.18 -12.30
C PHE A 141 -6.71 15.67 -11.12
N VAL A 142 -6.34 16.07 -9.90
CA VAL A 142 -7.10 15.71 -8.69
C VAL A 142 -8.50 16.34 -8.75
N GLU A 143 -8.59 17.61 -9.11
CA GLU A 143 -9.86 18.34 -9.19
C GLU A 143 -10.75 17.82 -10.32
N ASP A 144 -10.20 17.48 -11.49
CA ASP A 144 -10.93 16.86 -12.58
C ASP A 144 -11.46 15.47 -12.19
N SER A 145 -10.65 14.68 -11.52
CA SER A 145 -11.07 13.38 -10.98
C SER A 145 -12.23 13.53 -10.01
N ARG A 146 -12.14 14.52 -9.11
CA ARG A 146 -13.23 14.86 -8.18
C ARG A 146 -14.49 15.27 -8.93
N ARG A 147 -14.40 16.19 -9.89
CA ARG A 147 -15.53 16.64 -10.73
C ARG A 147 -16.18 15.48 -11.47
N TYR A 148 -15.35 14.60 -12.05
CA TYR A 148 -15.85 13.41 -12.72
C TYR A 148 -16.58 12.45 -11.77
N ALA A 149 -16.00 12.16 -10.62
CA ALA A 149 -16.60 11.28 -9.60
C ALA A 149 -17.94 11.86 -9.10
N VAL A 150 -17.97 13.15 -8.76
CA VAL A 150 -19.20 13.85 -8.35
C VAL A 150 -20.27 13.77 -9.45
N GLY A 151 -19.89 14.02 -10.72
CA GLY A 151 -20.81 13.90 -11.86
C GLY A 151 -21.40 12.49 -11.99
N ARG A 152 -20.57 11.46 -11.81
CA ARG A 152 -21.02 10.05 -11.82
C ARG A 152 -21.98 9.76 -10.65
N VAL A 153 -21.66 10.19 -9.45
CA VAL A 153 -22.54 10.01 -8.29
C VAL A 153 -23.88 10.71 -8.54
N LYS A 154 -23.88 11.98 -8.97
CA LYS A 154 -25.11 12.73 -9.26
C LYS A 154 -26.00 12.06 -10.32
N THR A 155 -25.41 11.41 -11.31
CA THR A 155 -26.17 10.78 -12.42
C THR A 155 -26.58 9.35 -12.15
N GLN A 156 -25.91 8.65 -11.23
CA GLN A 156 -26.12 7.22 -10.98
C GLN A 156 -26.71 6.90 -9.61
N THR A 157 -26.85 7.88 -8.75
CA THR A 157 -27.42 7.71 -7.41
C THR A 157 -28.53 8.72 -7.14
N VAL A 158 -29.31 8.42 -6.11
CA VAL A 158 -30.32 9.32 -5.56
C VAL A 158 -29.84 9.74 -4.16
N PRO A 159 -29.92 11.03 -3.82
CA PRO A 159 -29.59 11.47 -2.47
C PRO A 159 -30.34 10.67 -1.42
N GLY A 160 -29.68 10.27 -0.37
CA GLY A 160 -30.28 9.48 0.67
C GLY A 160 -29.27 8.97 1.69
N ARG A 161 -29.80 8.33 2.70
CA ARG A 161 -29.03 7.74 3.78
C ARG A 161 -29.34 6.26 3.91
N MET A 162 -28.32 5.44 3.89
CA MET A 162 -28.43 4.01 4.11
C MET A 162 -27.64 3.61 5.33
N ARG A 163 -28.29 2.85 6.22
CA ARG A 163 -27.63 2.17 7.33
C ARG A 163 -27.73 0.68 7.11
N LYS A 164 -26.62 -0.01 7.22
CA LYS A 164 -26.57 -1.46 7.12
C LYS A 164 -25.67 -1.99 8.23
N SER A 165 -26.17 -2.99 8.95
CA SER A 165 -25.35 -3.80 9.83
C SER A 165 -25.28 -5.20 9.23
N GLN A 166 -24.09 -5.68 9.03
CA GLN A 166 -23.87 -7.05 8.58
C GLN A 166 -23.38 -7.87 9.76
N PHE A 167 -24.13 -8.91 10.08
CA PHE A 167 -23.71 -9.94 11.02
C PHE A 167 -23.37 -11.20 10.23
N LYS A 168 -22.21 -11.74 10.49
CA LYS A 168 -21.81 -13.01 9.89
C LYS A 168 -21.41 -13.97 11.00
N ASP A 169 -22.17 -15.03 11.15
CA ASP A 169 -21.71 -16.20 11.88
C ASP A 169 -20.83 -17.02 10.94
N LEU A 170 -19.54 -17.09 11.28
CA LEU A 170 -18.57 -17.80 10.48
C LEU A 170 -18.77 -19.32 10.68
N ALA A 171 -19.24 -20.00 9.63
CA ALA A 171 -19.26 -21.46 9.61
C ALA A 171 -17.85 -22.02 9.79
N MET A 172 -17.75 -23.30 10.21
CA MET A 172 -16.44 -23.96 10.43
C MET A 172 -15.46 -23.81 9.26
N LYS A 173 -15.96 -23.86 8.04
CA LYS A 173 -15.15 -23.66 6.83
C LYS A 173 -14.56 -22.23 6.76
N ASP A 174 -15.36 -21.23 7.06
CA ASP A 174 -14.91 -19.83 7.03
C ASP A 174 -13.96 -19.54 8.21
N LYS A 175 -14.22 -20.14 9.37
CA LYS A 175 -13.33 -20.04 10.54
C LYS A 175 -11.94 -20.58 10.22
N ASN A 176 -11.85 -21.70 9.54
CA ASN A 176 -10.58 -22.28 9.13
C ASN A 176 -9.78 -21.39 8.15
N VAL A 177 -10.46 -20.58 7.36
CA VAL A 177 -9.83 -19.64 6.44
C VAL A 177 -9.39 -18.37 7.13
N ILE A 178 -10.23 -17.83 8.05
CA ILE A 178 -9.98 -16.51 8.65
C ILE A 178 -9.21 -16.63 9.97
N LEU A 179 -9.53 -17.63 10.79
CA LEU A 179 -9.01 -17.78 12.15
C LEU A 179 -8.00 -18.92 12.28
N GLY A 180 -7.63 -19.57 11.18
CA GLY A 180 -6.86 -20.79 11.21
C GLY A 180 -7.67 -21.94 11.83
N LYS A 181 -7.02 -22.92 12.41
CA LYS A 181 -7.64 -24.08 13.05
C LYS A 181 -8.08 -23.80 14.50
N GLN A 182 -8.43 -22.56 14.81
CA GLN A 182 -8.94 -22.24 16.13
C GLN A 182 -10.42 -22.63 16.24
N ASP A 183 -10.75 -23.44 17.24
CA ASP A 183 -12.12 -23.77 17.60
C ASP A 183 -12.78 -22.61 18.37
N VAL A 184 -12.95 -21.49 17.70
CA VAL A 184 -13.60 -20.31 18.29
C VAL A 184 -14.82 -19.94 17.45
N ASP A 185 -15.96 -19.80 18.10
CA ASP A 185 -17.11 -19.19 17.48
C ASP A 185 -16.87 -17.70 17.31
N CYS A 186 -16.91 -17.20 16.06
CA CYS A 186 -16.68 -15.81 15.74
C CYS A 186 -17.95 -15.20 15.14
N LEU A 187 -18.51 -14.23 15.83
CA LEU A 187 -19.56 -13.37 15.31
C LEU A 187 -18.91 -12.07 14.84
N MET A 188 -18.99 -11.79 13.54
CA MET A 188 -18.53 -10.54 12.96
C MET A 188 -19.71 -9.59 12.76
N ALA A 189 -19.65 -8.41 13.37
CA ALA A 189 -20.58 -7.32 13.16
C ALA A 189 -19.86 -6.16 12.46
N LEU A 190 -20.34 -5.77 11.29
CA LEU A 190 -19.84 -4.64 10.53
C LEU A 190 -20.96 -3.61 10.34
N PRO A 191 -21.19 -2.72 11.32
CA PRO A 191 -22.16 -1.64 11.16
C PRO A 191 -21.57 -0.59 10.21
N MET A 192 -22.32 -0.27 9.17
CA MET A 192 -21.94 0.69 8.14
C MET A 192 -23.03 1.74 7.96
N GLU A 193 -22.60 2.96 7.77
CA GLU A 193 -23.50 4.05 7.39
C GLU A 193 -22.93 4.75 6.15
N LEU A 194 -23.76 4.90 5.12
CA LEU A 194 -23.48 5.64 3.92
C LEU A 194 -24.53 6.73 3.74
N GLU A 195 -24.10 7.95 3.58
CA GLU A 195 -24.94 9.10 3.24
C GLU A 195 -24.42 9.74 1.97
N ILE A 196 -25.33 10.04 1.04
CA ILE A 196 -25.05 10.81 -0.17
C ILE A 196 -26.02 12.00 -0.16
N ASP A 197 -25.47 13.21 -0.14
CA ASP A 197 -26.28 14.43 -0.16
C ASP A 197 -26.63 14.91 -1.59
N ALA A 198 -27.34 16.03 -1.68
CA ALA A 198 -27.75 16.58 -2.96
C ALA A 198 -26.59 17.10 -3.81
N ASP A 199 -25.45 17.41 -3.19
CA ASP A 199 -24.22 17.86 -3.86
C ASP A 199 -23.31 16.70 -4.26
N ALA A 200 -23.74 15.46 -3.99
CA ALA A 200 -23.04 14.21 -4.18
C ALA A 200 -21.82 14.03 -3.24
N ASP A 201 -21.83 14.72 -2.12
CA ASP A 201 -20.89 14.43 -1.06
C ASP A 201 -21.25 13.08 -0.40
N ILE A 202 -20.23 12.26 -0.28
CA ILE A 202 -20.36 10.89 0.27
C ILE A 202 -19.75 10.87 1.66
N ARG A 203 -20.56 10.51 2.64
CA ARG A 203 -20.12 10.23 4.01
C ARG A 203 -20.25 8.75 4.29
N PHE A 204 -19.13 8.15 4.63
CA PHE A 204 -19.07 6.74 4.99
C PHE A 204 -18.54 6.59 6.41
N SER A 205 -19.22 5.80 7.22
CA SER A 205 -18.82 5.51 8.59
C SER A 205 -18.89 4.01 8.86
N LEU A 206 -17.82 3.47 9.40
CA LEU A 206 -17.76 2.17 10.06
C LEU A 206 -17.81 2.41 11.56
N ARG A 207 -18.67 1.72 12.28
CA ARG A 207 -18.84 1.86 13.73
C ARG A 207 -18.49 0.56 14.44
#